data_c2f8b1e28c5549cf075a031a15181a80
#
_entry.id   c2f8b1e28c5549cf075a031a15181a80
#
_cell.length_a   1.000
_cell.length_b   1.000
_cell.length_c   1.000
_cell.angle_alpha   90.00
_cell.angle_beta   90.00
_cell.angle_gamma   90.00
#
_symmetry.space_group_name_H-M   'P 1'
#
loop_
_entity.id
_entity.type
_entity.pdbx_description
1 polymer ?
#
loop_
_entity_poly.entity_id
_entity_poly.type
_entity_poly.pdbx_seq_one_letter_code
_entity_poly.pdbx_strand_id
1 'polypeptide(L)'
;MNSVVKIGPFGSMTEAEGNRDITVAPLRLESITIRHGKVLDAIAFTYKDSNGLEHITGQWGGNGGNSTTIPLGPYEFVTGVHGLYGFYGYGSDGITNFTIVTNLRTYGPFGESTSIKEPKSFDIPVMNNGSIVGFFAHLNNAYVTAIGVYVKPF
;
A
#
# COMPACT_ATOMS: atom_id res chain seq x y z
N MET A 1 -18.42 1.10 5.37
CA MET A 1 -17.25 1.95 5.73
C MET A 1 -17.59 3.41 5.49
N ASN A 2 -18.39 3.96 6.39
CA ASN A 2 -19.03 5.26 6.16
C ASN A 2 -18.10 6.47 6.20
N SER A 3 -16.97 6.40 6.87
CA SER A 3 -16.09 7.56 7.06
C SER A 3 -14.79 7.46 6.29
N VAL A 4 -14.61 6.46 5.46
CA VAL A 4 -13.39 6.30 4.68
C VAL A 4 -13.66 6.45 3.20
N VAL A 5 -12.67 6.99 2.50
CA VAL A 5 -12.69 7.14 1.05
C VAL A 5 -11.68 6.16 0.47
N LYS A 6 -12.11 5.40 -0.52
CA LYS A 6 -11.28 4.42 -1.22
C LYS A 6 -10.71 5.07 -2.47
N ILE A 7 -9.39 5.11 -2.60
CA ILE A 7 -8.68 5.76 -3.71
C ILE A 7 -7.78 4.74 -4.40
N GLY A 8 -7.89 4.66 -5.71
CA GLY A 8 -7.19 3.70 -6.53
C GLY A 8 -8.11 2.57 -6.99
N PRO A 9 -7.56 1.44 -7.42
CA PRO A 9 -6.14 1.09 -7.38
C PRO A 9 -5.35 1.67 -8.55
N PHE A 10 -4.04 1.72 -8.39
CA PHE A 10 -3.11 2.12 -9.43
C PHE A 10 -2.29 0.89 -9.85
N GLY A 11 -2.29 0.58 -11.14
CA GLY A 11 -1.65 -0.59 -11.71
C GLY A 11 -2.62 -1.47 -12.50
N SER A 12 -2.24 -2.72 -12.73
CA SER A 12 -3.07 -3.69 -13.47
C SER A 12 -4.16 -4.29 -12.61
N MET A 13 -5.40 -4.28 -13.11
CA MET A 13 -6.57 -4.79 -12.41
C MET A 13 -7.17 -6.05 -13.05
N THR A 14 -6.39 -6.74 -13.90
CA THR A 14 -6.90 -7.85 -14.69
C THR A 14 -6.90 -9.19 -13.97
N GLU A 15 -6.26 -9.28 -12.80
CA GLU A 15 -6.13 -10.52 -12.04
C GLU A 15 -7.31 -10.67 -11.09
N ALA A 16 -8.39 -11.26 -11.57
CA ALA A 16 -9.64 -11.36 -10.80
C ALA A 16 -9.48 -12.12 -9.49
N GLU A 17 -8.62 -13.12 -9.46
CA GLU A 17 -8.39 -13.95 -8.26
C GLU A 17 -7.41 -13.32 -7.28
N GLY A 18 -6.79 -12.22 -7.66
CA GLY A 18 -5.77 -11.54 -6.86
C GLY A 18 -6.27 -10.40 -6.00
N ASN A 19 -7.58 -10.17 -5.94
CA ASN A 19 -8.10 -9.07 -5.13
C ASN A 19 -7.88 -9.31 -3.64
N ARG A 20 -7.37 -8.28 -2.96
CA ARG A 20 -7.20 -8.29 -1.50
C ARG A 20 -7.73 -6.99 -0.94
N ASP A 21 -8.57 -7.14 0.07
CA ASP A 21 -9.21 -5.99 0.71
C ASP A 21 -9.47 -6.28 2.18
N ILE A 22 -9.78 -5.24 2.91
CA ILE A 22 -10.22 -5.32 4.30
C ILE A 22 -11.75 -5.33 4.34
N THR A 23 -12.31 -5.92 5.39
CA THR A 23 -13.78 -6.01 5.55
C THR A 23 -14.29 -5.15 6.70
N VAL A 24 -13.40 -4.72 7.59
CA VAL A 24 -13.75 -3.87 8.73
C VAL A 24 -13.14 -2.51 8.51
N ALA A 25 -13.93 -1.46 8.70
CA ALA A 25 -13.50 -0.09 8.47
C ALA A 25 -12.32 0.28 9.38
N PRO A 26 -11.22 0.79 8.80
CA PRO A 26 -10.05 1.15 9.58
C PRO A 26 -10.22 2.52 10.22
N LEU A 27 -9.67 2.66 11.43
CA LEU A 27 -9.51 3.95 12.10
C LEU A 27 -8.08 4.43 12.04
N ARG A 28 -7.12 3.51 12.21
CA ARG A 28 -5.71 3.87 12.34
C ARG A 28 -4.81 2.73 11.91
N LEU A 29 -3.81 3.04 11.08
CA LEU A 29 -2.71 2.12 10.81
C LEU A 29 -1.77 2.05 12.01
N GLU A 30 -1.34 0.83 12.34
CA GLU A 30 -0.39 0.57 13.42
C GLU A 30 0.99 0.18 12.92
N SER A 31 1.04 -0.63 11.87
CA SER A 31 2.29 -1.02 11.24
C SER A 31 2.06 -1.45 9.80
N ILE A 32 3.11 -1.33 9.00
CA ILE A 32 3.10 -1.74 7.59
C ILE A 32 4.36 -2.57 7.36
N THR A 33 4.20 -3.75 6.77
CA THR A 33 5.32 -4.60 6.37
C THR A 33 5.31 -4.72 4.86
N ILE A 34 6.44 -4.41 4.24
CA ILE A 34 6.60 -4.38 2.80
C ILE A 34 7.71 -5.37 2.43
N ARG A 35 7.41 -6.26 1.47
CA ARG A 35 8.46 -7.02 0.80
C ARG A 35 8.77 -6.32 -0.51
N HIS A 36 10.04 -6.09 -0.76
CA HIS A 36 10.49 -5.31 -1.89
C HIS A 36 11.84 -5.77 -2.42
N GLY A 37 12.00 -5.71 -3.71
CA GLY A 37 13.23 -5.93 -4.42
C GLY A 37 13.22 -4.99 -5.60
N LYS A 38 12.96 -5.51 -6.79
CA LYS A 38 12.77 -4.66 -7.98
C LYS A 38 11.43 -3.95 -7.96
N VAL A 39 10.41 -4.62 -7.40
CA VAL A 39 9.03 -4.11 -7.29
C VAL A 39 8.53 -4.37 -5.88
N LEU A 40 7.32 -3.92 -5.61
CA LEU A 40 6.59 -4.25 -4.40
C LEU A 40 6.12 -5.70 -4.51
N ASP A 41 6.78 -6.60 -3.78
CA ASP A 41 6.49 -8.04 -3.83
C ASP A 41 5.29 -8.40 -2.95
N ALA A 42 5.16 -7.76 -1.80
CA ALA A 42 4.04 -7.99 -0.90
C ALA A 42 3.84 -6.82 0.05
N ILE A 43 2.62 -6.72 0.57
CA ILE A 43 2.29 -5.78 1.63
C ILE A 43 1.43 -6.48 2.67
N ALA A 44 1.67 -6.17 3.93
CA ALA A 44 0.86 -6.58 5.06
C ALA A 44 0.74 -5.39 6.01
N PHE A 45 -0.36 -5.30 6.73
CA PHE A 45 -0.49 -4.21 7.69
C PHE A 45 -1.40 -4.60 8.84
N THR A 46 -1.22 -3.91 9.95
CA THR A 46 -2.08 -3.99 11.10
C THR A 46 -2.77 -2.64 11.29
N TYR A 47 -4.03 -2.69 11.69
CA TYR A 47 -4.79 -1.47 11.92
C TYR A 47 -5.78 -1.68 13.05
N LYS A 48 -6.20 -0.59 13.66
CA LYS A 48 -7.30 -0.59 14.62
C LYS A 48 -8.58 -0.11 13.98
N ASP A 49 -9.68 -0.69 14.38
CA ASP A 49 -11.02 -0.23 14.01
C ASP A 49 -11.54 0.81 15.02
N SER A 50 -12.75 1.30 14.78
CA SER A 50 -13.36 2.33 15.63
C SER A 50 -13.71 1.83 17.03
N ASN A 51 -13.69 0.52 17.25
CA ASN A 51 -13.89 -0.09 18.56
C ASN A 51 -12.58 -0.37 19.29
N GLY A 52 -11.45 0.01 18.72
CA GLY A 52 -10.14 -0.22 19.29
C GLY A 52 -9.62 -1.64 19.10
N LEU A 53 -10.26 -2.46 18.28
CA LEU A 53 -9.83 -3.81 18.00
C LEU A 53 -8.77 -3.80 16.90
N GLU A 54 -7.72 -4.61 17.11
CA GLU A 54 -6.64 -4.75 16.15
C GLU A 54 -6.98 -5.78 15.09
N HIS A 55 -6.65 -5.47 13.85
CA HIS A 55 -6.78 -6.34 12.69
C HIS A 55 -5.44 -6.52 12.02
N ILE A 56 -5.12 -7.75 11.65
CA ILE A 56 -3.88 -8.12 10.97
C ILE A 56 -4.27 -8.74 9.64
N THR A 57 -3.78 -8.17 8.53
CA THR A 57 -4.20 -8.63 7.20
C THR A 57 -3.52 -9.91 6.75
N GLY A 58 -2.38 -10.24 7.30
CA GLY A 58 -1.50 -11.23 6.69
C GLY A 58 -0.81 -10.65 5.46
N GLN A 59 -0.03 -11.48 4.79
CA GLN A 59 0.77 -11.05 3.64
C GLN A 59 -0.05 -11.11 2.36
N TRP A 60 -0.13 -10.00 1.67
CA TRP A 60 -0.71 -9.89 0.34
C TRP A 60 0.40 -9.80 -0.70
N GLY A 61 0.67 -10.89 -1.39
CA GLY A 61 1.71 -10.96 -2.40
C GLY A 61 2.63 -12.16 -2.23
N GLY A 62 3.77 -12.10 -2.89
CA GLY A 62 4.73 -13.19 -2.93
C GLY A 62 5.85 -13.05 -1.90
N ASN A 63 6.79 -13.99 -1.95
CA ASN A 63 7.88 -14.08 -0.98
C ASN A 63 9.21 -13.51 -1.50
N GLY A 64 9.17 -12.79 -2.62
CA GLY A 64 10.37 -12.19 -3.19
C GLY A 64 10.91 -11.02 -2.37
N GLY A 65 12.14 -10.63 -2.70
CA GLY A 65 12.76 -9.45 -2.12
C GLY A 65 13.08 -9.55 -0.64
N ASN A 66 13.29 -8.39 -0.05
CA ASN A 66 13.57 -8.22 1.38
C ASN A 66 12.33 -7.67 2.09
N SER A 67 12.25 -7.91 3.39
CA SER A 67 11.14 -7.44 4.21
C SER A 67 11.56 -6.22 5.04
N THR A 68 10.73 -5.20 5.03
CA THR A 68 10.90 -4.01 5.88
C THR A 68 9.60 -3.75 6.62
N THR A 69 9.68 -3.62 7.92
CA THR A 69 8.51 -3.29 8.76
C THR A 69 8.62 -1.85 9.24
N ILE A 70 7.54 -1.11 9.05
CA ILE A 70 7.39 0.28 9.45
C ILE A 70 6.42 0.31 10.63
N PRO A 71 6.91 0.41 11.88
CA PRO A 71 6.02 0.62 13.01
C PRO A 71 5.66 2.10 13.08
N LEU A 72 4.38 2.39 13.24
CA LEU A 72 3.93 3.77 13.42
C LEU A 72 3.83 4.09 14.91
N GLY A 73 4.42 5.19 15.29
CA GLY A 73 4.35 5.67 16.67
C GLY A 73 2.95 6.15 17.04
N PRO A 74 2.71 6.42 18.34
CA PRO A 74 1.37 6.80 18.81
C PRO A 74 0.86 8.11 18.22
N TYR A 75 1.75 8.97 17.77
CA TYR A 75 1.41 10.26 17.15
C TYR A 75 1.87 10.33 15.70
N GLU A 76 2.22 9.19 15.11
CA GLU A 76 2.64 9.10 13.72
C GLU A 76 1.49 8.55 12.88
N PHE A 77 1.15 9.24 11.79
CA PHE A 77 0.11 8.79 10.87
C PHE A 77 0.55 9.06 9.43
N VAL A 78 0.02 8.24 8.52
CA VAL A 78 0.41 8.32 7.10
C VAL A 78 -0.31 9.49 6.45
N THR A 79 0.46 10.40 5.86
CA THR A 79 -0.04 11.61 5.20
C THR A 79 0.05 11.53 3.68
N GLY A 80 0.76 10.55 3.15
CA GLY A 80 0.86 10.39 1.71
C GLY A 80 1.44 9.03 1.34
N VAL A 81 1.07 8.58 0.15
CA VAL A 81 1.64 7.39 -0.49
C VAL A 81 1.85 7.73 -1.94
N HIS A 82 3.03 7.46 -2.47
CA HIS A 82 3.31 7.68 -3.88
C HIS A 82 4.24 6.63 -4.45
N GLY A 83 4.32 6.55 -5.76
CA GLY A 83 5.17 5.61 -6.43
C GLY A 83 4.99 5.63 -7.93
N LEU A 84 5.51 4.59 -8.56
CA LEU A 84 5.41 4.36 -10.00
C LEU A 84 4.79 3.00 -10.24
N TYR A 85 4.09 2.85 -11.35
CA TYR A 85 3.63 1.56 -11.83
C TYR A 85 3.84 1.46 -13.34
N GLY A 86 4.08 0.25 -13.81
CA GLY A 86 4.32 0.00 -15.22
C GLY A 86 4.60 -1.46 -15.47
N PHE A 87 4.72 -1.82 -16.74
CA PHE A 87 4.90 -3.20 -17.15
C PHE A 87 6.20 -3.79 -16.59
N TYR A 88 6.06 -4.88 -15.83
CA TYR A 88 7.20 -5.55 -15.19
C TYR A 88 7.56 -6.87 -15.85
N GLY A 89 6.68 -7.47 -16.60
CA GLY A 89 6.81 -8.80 -17.16
C GLY A 89 5.62 -9.65 -16.73
N TYR A 90 5.55 -10.90 -17.17
CA TYR A 90 4.47 -11.80 -16.82
C TYR A 90 3.06 -11.26 -17.17
N GLY A 91 2.99 -10.26 -18.06
CA GLY A 91 1.71 -9.69 -18.51
C GLY A 91 1.07 -8.70 -17.56
N SER A 92 1.74 -8.29 -16.50
CA SER A 92 1.17 -7.40 -15.48
C SER A 92 2.10 -6.25 -15.13
N ASP A 93 1.51 -5.17 -14.61
CA ASP A 93 2.26 -4.08 -14.03
C ASP A 93 2.92 -4.51 -12.72
N GLY A 94 4.01 -3.85 -12.37
CA GLY A 94 4.59 -3.86 -11.05
C GLY A 94 4.54 -2.47 -10.45
N ILE A 95 4.67 -2.40 -9.14
CA ILE A 95 4.74 -1.15 -8.39
C ILE A 95 6.19 -0.96 -7.95
N THR A 96 6.75 0.21 -8.18
CA THR A 96 8.11 0.51 -7.73
C THR A 96 8.18 1.94 -7.19
N ASN A 97 9.31 2.30 -6.62
CA ASN A 97 9.48 3.59 -5.94
C ASN A 97 8.36 3.87 -4.94
N PHE A 98 7.87 2.79 -4.32
CA PHE A 98 6.77 2.88 -3.36
C PHE A 98 7.25 3.61 -2.12
N THR A 99 6.59 4.71 -1.80
CA THR A 99 7.03 5.61 -0.73
C THR A 99 5.85 5.91 0.18
N ILE A 100 6.09 5.79 1.46
CA ILE A 100 5.10 6.11 2.50
C ILE A 100 5.61 7.33 3.26
N VAL A 101 4.80 8.37 3.26
CA VAL A 101 5.11 9.62 3.96
C VAL A 101 4.23 9.70 5.20
N THR A 102 4.84 9.96 6.34
CA THR A 102 4.10 10.21 7.58
C THR A 102 4.30 11.68 7.99
N ASN A 103 3.59 12.09 9.01
CA ASN A 103 3.79 13.43 9.57
C ASN A 103 5.18 13.62 10.20
N LEU A 104 5.92 12.53 10.43
CA LEU A 104 7.23 12.60 11.09
C LEU A 104 8.39 12.25 10.16
N ARG A 105 8.18 11.44 9.13
CA ARG A 105 9.28 10.98 8.27
C ARG A 105 8.78 10.34 6.99
N THR A 106 9.72 9.99 6.12
CA THR A 106 9.47 9.31 4.85
C THR A 106 10.16 7.95 4.88
N TYR A 107 9.43 6.93 4.41
CA TYR A 107 9.95 5.56 4.28
C TYR A 107 9.95 5.18 2.81
N GLY A 108 11.10 4.74 2.32
CA GLY A 108 11.32 4.41 0.91
C GLY A 108 12.17 5.47 0.22
N PRO A 109 12.23 5.44 -1.12
CA PRO A 109 11.44 4.63 -2.04
C PRO A 109 11.85 3.16 -2.04
N PHE A 110 10.88 2.27 -2.15
CA PHE A 110 11.09 0.83 -2.26
C PHE A 110 10.90 0.39 -3.70
N GLY A 111 11.86 -0.41 -4.21
CA GLY A 111 11.84 -0.88 -5.57
C GLY A 111 12.82 -0.12 -6.46
N GLU A 112 13.00 -0.63 -7.69
CA GLU A 112 13.94 -0.08 -8.66
C GLU A 112 13.18 0.45 -9.87
N SER A 113 13.22 1.75 -10.12
CA SER A 113 12.44 2.40 -11.20
C SER A 113 12.78 1.85 -12.58
N THR A 114 13.99 1.39 -12.78
CA THR A 114 14.44 0.82 -14.06
C THR A 114 13.86 -0.57 -14.34
N SER A 115 13.21 -1.18 -13.36
CA SER A 115 12.62 -2.52 -13.49
C SER A 115 11.35 -2.53 -14.32
N ILE A 116 10.66 -1.42 -14.45
CA ILE A 116 9.37 -1.33 -15.15
C ILE A 116 9.50 -0.50 -16.42
N LYS A 117 8.59 -0.73 -17.36
CA LYS A 117 8.54 -0.02 -18.64
C LYS A 117 7.38 0.95 -18.67
N GLU A 118 7.57 2.08 -19.35
CA GLU A 118 6.55 3.10 -19.51
C GLU A 118 5.91 3.50 -18.18
N PRO A 119 6.72 3.92 -17.21
CA PRO A 119 6.21 4.16 -15.86
C PRO A 119 5.20 5.29 -15.83
N LYS A 120 4.16 5.10 -15.04
CA LYS A 120 3.19 6.13 -14.68
C LYS A 120 3.33 6.39 -13.19
N SER A 121 3.20 7.62 -12.78
CA SER A 121 3.27 7.99 -11.37
C SER A 121 1.89 8.02 -10.75
N PHE A 122 1.84 7.72 -9.46
CA PHE A 122 0.69 8.00 -8.63
C PHE A 122 1.14 8.72 -7.37
N ASP A 123 0.31 9.63 -6.89
CA ASP A 123 0.58 10.40 -5.69
C ASP A 123 -0.74 10.64 -4.97
N ILE A 124 -0.82 10.19 -3.73
CA ILE A 124 -2.02 10.32 -2.92
C ILE A 124 -1.65 11.17 -1.71
N PRO A 125 -1.67 12.49 -1.84
CA PRO A 125 -1.48 13.36 -0.70
C PRO A 125 -2.78 13.44 0.10
N VAL A 126 -2.66 13.28 1.40
CA VAL A 126 -3.75 13.57 2.31
C VAL A 126 -3.51 14.97 2.86
N MET A 127 -4.36 15.88 2.48
CA MET A 127 -4.23 17.26 2.95
C MET A 127 -4.44 17.30 4.48
N ASN A 128 -4.41 18.46 5.04
CA ASN A 128 -4.28 18.68 6.50
C ASN A 128 -5.31 18.01 7.41
N ASN A 129 -6.36 17.41 6.85
CA ASN A 129 -7.52 16.98 7.62
C ASN A 129 -7.76 15.47 7.61
N GLY A 130 -6.73 14.68 7.35
CA GLY A 130 -6.95 13.24 7.31
C GLY A 130 -5.66 12.43 7.29
N SER A 131 -5.83 11.12 7.19
CA SER A 131 -4.71 10.19 7.10
C SER A 131 -5.08 8.99 6.24
N ILE A 132 -4.05 8.31 5.74
CA ILE A 132 -4.22 7.01 5.09
C ILE A 132 -4.26 5.96 6.19
N VAL A 133 -5.32 5.16 6.22
CA VAL A 133 -5.61 4.24 7.32
C VAL A 133 -5.64 2.78 6.91
N GLY A 134 -5.47 2.48 5.62
CA GLY A 134 -5.44 1.11 5.13
C GLY A 134 -5.12 1.05 3.65
N PHE A 135 -4.99 -0.17 3.16
CA PHE A 135 -4.67 -0.46 1.77
C PHE A 135 -5.62 -1.52 1.21
N PHE A 136 -5.71 -1.58 -0.10
CA PHE A 136 -6.24 -2.71 -0.83
C PHE A 136 -5.35 -2.94 -2.05
N ALA A 137 -5.39 -4.14 -2.62
CA ALA A 137 -4.43 -4.51 -3.65
C ALA A 137 -4.99 -5.52 -4.64
N HIS A 138 -4.36 -5.58 -5.80
CA HIS A 138 -4.47 -6.70 -6.73
C HIS A 138 -3.12 -7.39 -6.80
N LEU A 139 -3.15 -8.71 -6.96
CA LEU A 139 -1.95 -9.54 -6.96
C LEU A 139 -1.93 -10.45 -8.19
N ASN A 140 -0.75 -10.84 -8.60
CA ASN A 140 -0.56 -12.07 -9.38
C ASN A 140 0.12 -13.11 -8.47
N ASN A 141 0.67 -14.18 -9.05
CA ASN A 141 1.29 -15.25 -8.25
C ASN A 141 2.61 -14.84 -7.58
N ALA A 142 3.19 -13.70 -7.93
CA ALA A 142 4.54 -13.34 -7.52
C ALA A 142 4.64 -11.99 -6.80
N TYR A 143 3.80 -11.02 -7.16
CA TYR A 143 3.96 -9.65 -6.65
C TYR A 143 2.63 -8.87 -6.67
N VAL A 144 2.66 -7.66 -6.13
CA VAL A 144 1.52 -6.73 -6.14
C VAL A 144 1.45 -6.05 -7.50
N THR A 145 0.31 -6.16 -8.17
CA THR A 145 0.12 -5.60 -9.50
C THR A 145 -0.59 -4.25 -9.48
N ALA A 146 -1.33 -3.98 -8.42
CA ALA A 146 -2.00 -2.69 -8.21
C ALA A 146 -2.17 -2.44 -6.73
N ILE A 147 -2.16 -1.17 -6.34
CA ILE A 147 -2.28 -0.76 -4.94
C ILE A 147 -3.25 0.43 -4.82
N GLY A 148 -4.06 0.41 -3.79
CA GLY A 148 -4.93 1.51 -3.44
C GLY A 148 -4.95 1.74 -1.94
N VAL A 149 -5.59 2.81 -1.51
CA VAL A 149 -5.59 3.22 -0.12
C VAL A 149 -6.98 3.58 0.37
N TYR A 150 -7.14 3.55 1.68
CA TYR A 150 -8.28 4.11 2.39
C TYR A 150 -7.84 5.37 3.11
N VAL A 151 -8.56 6.45 2.87
CA VAL A 151 -8.31 7.76 3.50
C VAL A 151 -9.46 8.06 4.46
N LYS A 152 -9.11 8.49 5.65
CA LYS A 152 -10.07 8.86 6.67
C LYS A 152 -9.81 10.30 7.12
N PRO A 153 -10.82 11.19 7.09
CA PRO A 153 -10.69 12.51 7.70
C PRO A 153 -10.53 12.39 9.22
N PHE A 154 -9.84 13.36 9.78
CA PHE A 154 -9.69 13.45 11.24
C PHE A 154 -11.01 13.75 11.92
#